data_46d1a52d40788317b3e371c4a49d652f
#
_entry.id   46d1a52d40788317b3e371c4a49d652f
#
_cell.length_a   1.000
_cell.length_b   1.000
_cell.length_c   1.000
_cell.angle_alpha   90.00
_cell.angle_beta   90.00
_cell.angle_gamma   90.00
#
_symmetry.space_group_name_H-M   'P 1'
#
loop_
_entity.id
_entity.type
_entity.pdbx_description
1 polymer ?
#
loop_
_entity_poly.entity_id
_entity_poly.type
_entity_poly.pdbx_seq_one_letter_code
_entity_poly.pdbx_strand_id
1 'polypeptide(L)'
;MTRVLVPLAILEGESVSSGLTTLLESANVTVLGYHELPEQTPPDQARDQYGSRATDALEDLAAEFGVGEGTADYRLVFTHDREQTFDRVAGETGADAYAVPGATGPIDRLLVALTGDVAVERIVSFVAALVADRGIGVTLFLATDDEAAGRELLAASSVRLADRGIDVATELAVDEPPLEALVDAAVGHDAVVMGERAPSLLTLVFGEDAERVAAESVGPVLVVRNGEDDESANVD
;
A
#
# COMPACT_ATOMS: atom_id res chain seq x y z
N MET A 1 -10.82 -12.62 -2.59
CA MET A 1 -10.04 -11.92 -3.62
C MET A 1 -9.64 -10.59 -3.01
N THR A 2 -8.37 -10.28 -2.98
CA THR A 2 -7.81 -9.09 -2.34
C THR A 2 -8.27 -7.82 -3.04
N ARG A 3 -8.61 -6.77 -2.30
CA ARG A 3 -9.04 -5.47 -2.83
C ARG A 3 -8.03 -4.40 -2.47
N VAL A 4 -7.62 -3.61 -3.46
CA VAL A 4 -6.61 -2.57 -3.27
C VAL A 4 -7.14 -1.23 -3.78
N LEU A 5 -7.03 -0.19 -2.95
CA LEU A 5 -7.29 1.19 -3.33
C LEU A 5 -5.97 1.85 -3.76
N VAL A 6 -5.97 2.44 -4.96
CA VAL A 6 -4.81 3.16 -5.52
C VAL A 6 -5.15 4.65 -5.61
N PRO A 7 -4.79 5.46 -4.60
CA PRO A 7 -5.02 6.90 -4.66
C PRO A 7 -4.00 7.58 -5.57
N LEU A 8 -4.47 8.48 -6.44
CA LEU A 8 -3.67 9.23 -7.41
C LEU A 8 -4.10 10.69 -7.44
N ALA A 9 -3.14 11.60 -7.36
CA ALA A 9 -3.36 13.04 -7.59
C ALA A 9 -3.50 13.28 -9.11
N ILE A 10 -4.66 12.92 -9.66
CA ILE A 10 -4.90 12.78 -11.09
C ILE A 10 -4.65 14.05 -11.92
N LEU A 11 -4.90 15.22 -11.34
CA LEU A 11 -4.66 16.51 -12.02
C LEU A 11 -3.20 16.96 -11.92
N GLU A 12 -2.40 16.35 -11.09
CA GLU A 12 -0.96 16.61 -10.95
C GLU A 12 -0.11 15.75 -11.89
N GLY A 13 -0.75 14.83 -12.63
CA GLY A 13 -0.09 13.97 -13.62
C GLY A 13 0.59 12.77 -12.98
N GLU A 14 0.19 12.34 -11.79
CA GLU A 14 0.65 11.09 -11.22
C GLU A 14 0.29 9.92 -12.13
N SER A 15 1.22 8.99 -12.26
CA SER A 15 1.08 7.78 -13.07
C SER A 15 1.43 6.56 -12.26
N VAL A 16 1.01 5.41 -12.73
CA VAL A 16 1.30 4.13 -12.10
C VAL A 16 2.44 3.44 -12.86
N SER A 17 3.38 2.87 -12.11
CA SER A 17 4.47 2.11 -12.73
C SER A 17 3.97 0.75 -13.23
N SER A 18 4.56 0.24 -14.31
CA SER A 18 4.23 -1.08 -14.85
C SER A 18 4.49 -2.22 -13.85
N GLY A 19 5.43 -2.05 -12.92
CA GLY A 19 5.68 -3.01 -11.85
C GLY A 19 4.50 -3.08 -10.87
N LEU A 20 3.91 -1.93 -10.50
CA LEU A 20 2.74 -1.92 -9.62
C LEU A 20 1.50 -2.50 -10.32
N THR A 21 1.24 -2.14 -11.58
CA THR A 21 0.11 -2.74 -12.33
C THR A 21 0.26 -4.25 -12.44
N THR A 22 1.47 -4.74 -12.73
CA THR A 22 1.75 -6.17 -12.75
C THR A 22 1.59 -6.81 -11.36
N LEU A 23 2.09 -6.19 -10.30
CA LEU A 23 1.94 -6.71 -8.93
C LEU A 23 0.46 -6.89 -8.55
N LEU A 24 -0.40 -5.97 -8.96
CA LEU A 24 -1.82 -5.94 -8.62
C LEU A 24 -2.74 -6.69 -9.61
N GLU A 25 -2.22 -7.36 -10.64
CA GLU A 25 -3.03 -8.02 -11.68
C GLU A 25 -3.95 -9.13 -11.14
N SER A 26 -3.63 -9.72 -9.98
CA SER A 26 -4.47 -10.72 -9.29
C SER A 26 -5.44 -10.12 -8.27
N ALA A 27 -5.40 -8.81 -8.05
CA ALA A 27 -6.25 -8.10 -7.10
C ALA A 27 -7.40 -7.37 -7.79
N ASN A 28 -8.47 -7.10 -7.04
CA ASN A 28 -9.48 -6.14 -7.46
C ASN A 28 -8.98 -4.73 -7.10
N VAL A 29 -8.84 -3.87 -8.10
CA VAL A 29 -8.28 -2.53 -7.93
C VAL A 29 -9.36 -1.49 -8.08
N THR A 30 -9.41 -0.55 -7.12
CA THR A 30 -10.14 0.72 -7.29
C THR A 30 -9.14 1.85 -7.42
N VAL A 31 -9.07 2.49 -8.58
CA VAL A 31 -8.27 3.70 -8.80
C VAL A 31 -9.03 4.90 -8.26
N LEU A 32 -8.49 5.54 -7.20
CA LEU A 32 -9.07 6.73 -6.61
C LEU A 32 -8.34 7.98 -7.14
N GLY A 33 -8.90 8.61 -8.19
CA GLY A 33 -8.46 9.93 -8.58
C GLY A 33 -8.94 10.97 -7.58
N TYR A 34 -8.00 11.67 -6.97
CA TYR A 34 -8.35 12.76 -6.08
C TYR A 34 -7.72 14.08 -6.53
N HIS A 35 -8.33 15.17 -6.11
CA HIS A 35 -7.75 16.50 -6.20
C HIS A 35 -8.09 17.27 -4.93
N GLU A 36 -7.04 17.68 -4.23
CA GLU A 36 -7.19 18.47 -3.00
C GLU A 36 -7.49 19.92 -3.34
N LEU A 37 -8.53 20.46 -2.73
CA LEU A 37 -9.02 21.81 -2.99
C LEU A 37 -8.63 22.75 -1.85
N PRO A 38 -8.31 24.03 -2.17
CA PRO A 38 -8.24 25.06 -1.16
C PRO A 38 -9.59 25.19 -0.43
N GLU A 39 -9.57 25.47 0.88
CA GLU A 39 -10.76 25.54 1.76
C GLU A 39 -11.93 26.38 1.18
N GLN A 40 -11.66 27.36 0.35
CA GLN A 40 -12.66 28.28 -0.22
C GLN A 40 -13.21 27.84 -1.58
N THR A 41 -12.75 26.72 -2.13
CA THR A 41 -13.16 26.24 -3.46
C THR A 41 -14.28 25.20 -3.33
N PRO A 42 -15.49 25.45 -3.83
CA PRO A 42 -16.55 24.45 -3.81
C PRO A 42 -16.21 23.24 -4.67
N PRO A 43 -16.38 21.99 -4.17
CA PRO A 43 -16.12 20.76 -4.94
C PRO A 43 -16.89 20.67 -6.26
N ASP A 44 -18.13 21.15 -6.29
CA ASP A 44 -18.95 21.13 -7.51
C ASP A 44 -18.35 22.03 -8.61
N GLN A 45 -17.81 23.20 -8.25
CA GLN A 45 -17.16 24.09 -9.20
C GLN A 45 -15.89 23.44 -9.79
N ALA A 46 -15.10 22.76 -8.97
CA ALA A 46 -13.92 22.06 -9.43
C ALA A 46 -14.31 20.88 -10.35
N ARG A 47 -15.38 20.17 -10.01
CA ARG A 47 -15.91 19.08 -10.84
C ARG A 47 -16.38 19.58 -12.20
N ASP A 48 -17.08 20.71 -12.27
CA ASP A 48 -17.50 21.29 -13.54
C ASP A 48 -16.32 21.71 -14.43
N GLN A 49 -15.23 22.16 -13.80
CA GLN A 49 -14.05 22.65 -14.51
C GLN A 49 -13.11 21.54 -14.96
N TYR A 50 -12.89 20.52 -14.15
CA TYR A 50 -11.84 19.52 -14.34
C TYR A 50 -12.36 18.08 -14.47
N GLY A 51 -13.64 17.83 -14.13
CA GLY A 51 -14.20 16.50 -14.02
C GLY A 51 -14.07 15.63 -15.28
N SER A 52 -14.39 16.17 -16.45
CA SER A 52 -14.30 15.41 -17.71
C SER A 52 -12.87 14.94 -17.98
N ARG A 53 -11.90 15.84 -17.91
CA ARG A 53 -10.48 15.50 -18.13
C ARG A 53 -9.94 14.50 -17.12
N ALA A 54 -10.33 14.63 -15.85
CA ALA A 54 -9.92 13.73 -14.80
C ALA A 54 -10.54 12.34 -14.98
N THR A 55 -11.81 12.27 -15.42
CA THR A 55 -12.50 11.02 -15.71
C THR A 55 -11.83 10.27 -16.86
N ASP A 56 -11.56 10.95 -17.98
CA ASP A 56 -10.91 10.33 -19.14
C ASP A 56 -9.55 9.72 -18.74
N ALA A 57 -8.74 10.44 -17.94
CA ALA A 57 -7.47 9.95 -17.45
C ALA A 57 -7.61 8.74 -16.50
N LEU A 58 -8.66 8.71 -15.66
CA LEU A 58 -8.92 7.59 -14.76
C LEU A 58 -9.42 6.35 -15.50
N GLU A 59 -10.19 6.51 -16.57
CA GLU A 59 -10.62 5.40 -17.43
C GLU A 59 -9.41 4.72 -18.09
N ASP A 60 -8.46 5.50 -18.60
CA ASP A 60 -7.22 4.99 -19.17
C ASP A 60 -6.39 4.23 -18.12
N LEU A 61 -6.20 4.80 -16.92
CA LEU A 61 -5.46 4.16 -15.84
C LEU A 61 -6.15 2.89 -15.31
N ALA A 62 -7.47 2.91 -15.13
CA ALA A 62 -8.20 1.71 -14.70
C ALA A 62 -8.08 0.59 -15.72
N ALA A 63 -8.04 0.91 -17.01
CA ALA A 63 -7.84 -0.06 -18.08
C ALA A 63 -6.47 -0.75 -18.01
N GLU A 64 -5.42 -0.06 -17.52
CA GLU A 64 -4.09 -0.65 -17.33
C GLU A 64 -4.10 -1.76 -16.25
N PHE A 65 -4.91 -1.61 -15.19
CA PHE A 65 -5.09 -2.64 -14.16
C PHE A 65 -6.02 -3.78 -14.58
N GLY A 66 -6.91 -3.55 -15.52
CA GLY A 66 -7.92 -4.53 -15.94
C GLY A 66 -7.40 -5.64 -16.88
N VAL A 67 -6.09 -5.76 -17.08
CA VAL A 67 -5.48 -6.74 -18.00
C VAL A 67 -5.31 -8.13 -17.37
N GLY A 68 -5.35 -8.23 -16.03
CA GLY A 68 -5.12 -9.46 -15.27
C GLY A 68 -6.40 -10.24 -14.92
N GLU A 69 -6.31 -11.10 -13.91
CA GLU A 69 -7.43 -11.89 -13.37
C GLU A 69 -8.37 -11.07 -12.47
N GLY A 70 -7.91 -9.92 -11.97
CA GLY A 70 -8.67 -9.00 -11.16
C GLY A 70 -9.64 -8.13 -11.94
N THR A 71 -10.42 -7.34 -11.22
CA THR A 71 -11.27 -6.29 -11.79
C THR A 71 -10.71 -4.93 -11.44
N ALA A 72 -10.90 -3.96 -12.34
CA ALA A 72 -10.53 -2.57 -12.06
C ALA A 72 -11.75 -1.67 -12.21
N ASP A 73 -11.91 -0.76 -11.27
CA ASP A 73 -12.86 0.34 -11.34
C ASP A 73 -12.18 1.65 -10.95
N TYR A 74 -12.87 2.78 -11.06
CA TYR A 74 -12.34 4.06 -10.65
C TYR A 74 -13.36 4.91 -9.89
N ARG A 75 -12.84 5.83 -9.10
CA ARG A 75 -13.60 6.87 -8.38
C ARG A 75 -12.90 8.20 -8.56
N LEU A 76 -13.67 9.28 -8.74
CA LEU A 76 -13.16 10.65 -8.80
C LEU A 76 -13.73 11.49 -7.66
N VAL A 77 -12.84 12.05 -6.84
CA VAL A 77 -13.22 12.87 -5.69
C VAL A 77 -12.45 14.20 -5.70
N PHE A 78 -13.18 15.29 -5.50
CA PHE A 78 -12.64 16.60 -5.16
C PHE A 78 -12.84 16.81 -3.66
N THR A 79 -11.77 17.03 -2.91
CA THR A 79 -11.82 17.01 -1.44
C THR A 79 -10.97 18.12 -0.81
N HIS A 80 -11.29 18.49 0.41
CA HIS A 80 -10.47 19.36 1.25
C HIS A 80 -9.63 18.56 2.26
N ASP A 81 -9.92 17.25 2.40
CA ASP A 81 -9.23 16.34 3.31
C ASP A 81 -9.03 15.00 2.61
N ARG A 82 -7.80 14.78 2.15
CA ARG A 82 -7.45 13.56 1.41
C ARG A 82 -7.46 12.32 2.31
N GLU A 83 -6.99 12.43 3.56
CA GLU A 83 -6.90 11.28 4.46
C GLU A 83 -8.29 10.75 4.80
N GLN A 84 -9.19 11.62 5.24
CA GLN A 84 -10.59 11.25 5.50
C GLN A 84 -11.27 10.69 4.24
N THR A 85 -10.93 11.21 3.07
CA THR A 85 -11.47 10.70 1.80
C THR A 85 -10.98 9.30 1.49
N PHE A 86 -9.69 9.03 1.71
CA PHE A 86 -9.13 7.69 1.48
C PHE A 86 -9.76 6.67 2.41
N ASP A 87 -9.86 6.95 3.70
CA ASP A 87 -10.49 6.06 4.68
C ASP A 87 -11.94 5.77 4.33
N ARG A 88 -12.71 6.79 3.98
CA ARG A 88 -14.11 6.64 3.58
C ARG A 88 -14.25 5.78 2.33
N VAL A 89 -13.48 6.07 1.27
CA VAL A 89 -13.56 5.30 0.02
C VAL A 89 -13.07 3.88 0.20
N ALA A 90 -12.02 3.66 0.99
CA ALA A 90 -11.55 2.33 1.32
C ALA A 90 -12.59 1.52 2.10
N GLY A 91 -13.30 2.12 3.05
CA GLY A 91 -14.44 1.49 3.74
C GLY A 91 -15.58 1.14 2.77
N GLU A 92 -16.00 2.11 1.91
CA GLU A 92 -17.06 1.90 0.91
C GLU A 92 -16.73 0.78 -0.10
N THR A 93 -15.47 0.62 -0.48
CA THR A 93 -15.01 -0.40 -1.45
C THR A 93 -14.61 -1.70 -0.78
N GLY A 94 -14.47 -1.71 0.54
CA GLY A 94 -13.95 -2.84 1.31
C GLY A 94 -12.49 -3.15 0.95
N ALA A 95 -11.68 -2.12 0.75
CA ALA A 95 -10.26 -2.28 0.41
C ALA A 95 -9.48 -2.88 1.59
N ASP A 96 -8.70 -3.91 1.30
CA ASP A 96 -7.79 -4.55 2.26
C ASP A 96 -6.50 -3.77 2.45
N ALA A 97 -6.11 -2.98 1.44
CA ALA A 97 -4.89 -2.19 1.46
C ALA A 97 -4.99 -0.94 0.57
N TYR A 98 -4.15 0.05 0.87
CA TYR A 98 -3.79 1.14 -0.05
C TYR A 98 -2.54 0.75 -0.82
N ALA A 99 -2.45 1.12 -2.09
CA ALA A 99 -1.20 1.06 -2.84
C ALA A 99 -0.79 2.47 -3.24
N VAL A 100 0.29 2.96 -2.65
CA VAL A 100 0.86 4.26 -2.98
C VAL A 100 1.86 4.07 -4.11
N PRO A 101 1.66 4.74 -5.24
CA PRO A 101 2.56 4.61 -6.38
C PRO A 101 3.98 5.07 -6.05
N GLY A 102 4.94 4.37 -6.62
CA GLY A 102 6.36 4.73 -6.63
C GLY A 102 6.99 4.32 -7.94
N ALA A 103 8.11 4.91 -8.27
CA ALA A 103 8.83 4.60 -9.50
C ALA A 103 9.53 3.25 -9.37
N THR A 104 9.06 2.24 -10.11
CA THR A 104 9.70 0.93 -10.16
C THR A 104 9.61 0.29 -11.53
N GLY A 105 10.56 -0.59 -11.83
CA GLY A 105 10.48 -1.55 -12.93
C GLY A 105 9.72 -2.81 -12.52
N PRO A 106 10.08 -3.99 -13.04
CA PRO A 106 9.54 -5.26 -12.56
C PRO A 106 9.78 -5.42 -11.06
N ILE A 107 8.81 -6.00 -10.35
CA ILE A 107 8.91 -6.29 -8.92
C ILE A 107 9.28 -7.75 -8.75
N ASP A 108 10.53 -8.00 -8.37
CA ASP A 108 11.09 -9.33 -8.12
C ASP A 108 11.30 -9.58 -6.62
N ARG A 109 11.45 -8.52 -5.82
CA ARG A 109 11.71 -8.58 -4.38
C ARG A 109 10.81 -7.64 -3.60
N LEU A 110 10.10 -8.20 -2.64
CA LEU A 110 9.16 -7.48 -1.79
C LEU A 110 9.67 -7.48 -0.35
N LEU A 111 9.81 -6.30 0.26
CA LEU A 111 10.01 -6.17 1.69
C LEU A 111 8.65 -6.15 2.40
N VAL A 112 8.48 -6.96 3.43
CA VAL A 112 7.24 -7.03 4.21
C VAL A 112 7.54 -6.71 5.67
N ALA A 113 7.18 -5.51 6.09
CA ALA A 113 7.37 -5.07 7.47
C ALA A 113 6.22 -5.57 8.36
N LEU A 114 6.57 -6.44 9.32
CA LEU A 114 5.65 -6.95 10.34
C LEU A 114 5.59 -6.03 11.57
N THR A 115 5.54 -4.73 11.32
CA THR A 115 5.51 -3.68 12.34
C THR A 115 4.15 -2.96 12.32
N GLY A 116 3.80 -2.31 13.42
CA GLY A 116 2.54 -1.59 13.54
C GLY A 116 1.46 -2.38 14.28
N ASP A 117 0.24 -1.84 14.26
CA ASP A 117 -0.90 -2.36 15.02
C ASP A 117 -1.77 -3.37 14.21
N VAL A 118 -1.41 -3.63 12.96
CA VAL A 118 -2.12 -4.61 12.12
C VAL A 118 -1.72 -6.02 12.52
N ALA A 119 -2.70 -6.89 12.68
CA ALA A 119 -2.45 -8.30 12.95
C ALA A 119 -1.53 -8.92 11.88
N VAL A 120 -0.42 -9.53 12.30
CA VAL A 120 0.59 -10.14 11.43
C VAL A 120 -0.02 -11.13 10.45
N GLU A 121 -1.02 -11.91 10.91
CA GLU A 121 -1.76 -12.86 10.10
C GLU A 121 -2.43 -12.19 8.88
N ARG A 122 -2.92 -10.97 9.04
CA ARG A 122 -3.57 -10.22 7.98
C ARG A 122 -2.56 -9.78 6.93
N ILE A 123 -1.41 -9.25 7.36
CA ILE A 123 -0.31 -8.86 6.45
C ILE A 123 0.20 -10.10 5.68
N VAL A 124 0.48 -11.19 6.37
CA VAL A 124 0.97 -12.45 5.76
C VAL A 124 -0.06 -13.02 4.77
N SER A 125 -1.35 -12.99 5.10
CA SER A 125 -2.41 -13.46 4.22
C SER A 125 -2.57 -12.58 2.98
N PHE A 126 -2.47 -11.26 3.13
CA PHE A 126 -2.48 -10.30 2.03
C PHE A 126 -1.32 -10.55 1.07
N VAL A 127 -0.08 -10.63 1.60
CA VAL A 127 1.13 -10.89 0.80
C VAL A 127 1.01 -12.22 0.06
N ALA A 128 0.59 -13.28 0.74
CA ALA A 128 0.41 -14.57 0.12
C ALA A 128 -0.60 -14.57 -1.04
N ALA A 129 -1.69 -13.82 -0.90
CA ALA A 129 -2.68 -13.68 -1.99
C ALA A 129 -2.14 -12.85 -3.18
N LEU A 130 -1.20 -11.94 -2.91
CA LEU A 130 -0.64 -11.05 -3.91
C LEU A 130 0.46 -11.71 -4.75
N VAL A 131 1.33 -12.54 -4.12
CA VAL A 131 2.56 -13.05 -4.75
C VAL A 131 2.57 -14.56 -5.03
N ALA A 132 1.51 -15.30 -4.67
CA ALA A 132 1.45 -16.74 -4.90
C ALA A 132 1.68 -17.07 -6.38
N ASP A 133 2.51 -18.09 -6.65
CA ASP A 133 2.84 -18.61 -7.98
C ASP A 133 3.52 -17.61 -8.95
N ARG A 134 4.02 -16.48 -8.44
CA ARG A 134 4.57 -15.39 -9.28
C ARG A 134 6.09 -15.31 -9.29
N GLY A 135 6.79 -16.09 -8.47
CA GLY A 135 8.25 -16.10 -8.38
C GLY A 135 8.83 -14.82 -7.74
N ILE A 136 8.02 -14.04 -7.03
CA ILE A 136 8.46 -12.85 -6.29
C ILE A 136 9.01 -13.31 -4.93
N GLY A 137 10.29 -12.96 -4.66
CA GLY A 137 10.91 -13.20 -3.36
C GLY A 137 10.39 -12.25 -2.29
N VAL A 138 10.17 -12.75 -1.08
CA VAL A 138 9.69 -11.98 0.06
C VAL A 138 10.74 -11.92 1.15
N THR A 139 11.05 -10.74 1.66
CA THR A 139 11.82 -10.55 2.88
C THR A 139 10.87 -10.08 3.98
N LEU A 140 10.67 -10.90 5.02
CA LEU A 140 9.95 -10.50 6.23
C LEU A 140 10.88 -9.71 7.13
N PHE A 141 10.52 -8.48 7.42
CA PHE A 141 11.26 -7.56 8.28
C PHE A 141 10.51 -7.29 9.58
N LEU A 142 11.24 -7.26 10.69
CA LEU A 142 10.73 -6.86 12.00
C LEU A 142 11.77 -6.06 12.76
N ALA A 143 11.38 -4.90 13.28
CA ALA A 143 12.15 -4.15 14.28
C ALA A 143 11.51 -4.32 15.66
N THR A 144 12.28 -4.74 16.66
CA THR A 144 11.79 -5.02 18.01
C THR A 144 12.92 -4.95 19.05
N ASP A 145 12.55 -4.69 20.30
CA ASP A 145 13.46 -4.77 21.46
C ASP A 145 13.52 -6.19 22.05
N ASP A 146 12.61 -7.09 21.66
CA ASP A 146 12.58 -8.49 22.09
C ASP A 146 13.05 -9.41 20.96
N GLU A 147 14.33 -9.72 20.94
CA GLU A 147 14.98 -10.56 19.95
C GLU A 147 14.37 -11.98 19.88
N ALA A 148 14.01 -12.57 21.02
CA ALA A 148 13.50 -13.94 21.08
C ALA A 148 12.09 -14.02 20.50
N ALA A 149 11.20 -13.14 20.92
CA ALA A 149 9.84 -13.03 20.39
C ALA A 149 9.85 -12.67 18.91
N GLY A 150 10.74 -11.76 18.50
CA GLY A 150 10.89 -11.34 17.09
C GLY A 150 11.30 -12.50 16.18
N ARG A 151 12.27 -13.31 16.59
CA ARG A 151 12.67 -14.52 15.84
C ARG A 151 11.56 -15.55 15.72
N GLU A 152 10.81 -15.77 16.80
CA GLU A 152 9.67 -16.70 16.79
C GLU A 152 8.59 -16.23 15.82
N LEU A 153 8.25 -14.94 15.85
CA LEU A 153 7.25 -14.34 14.96
C LEU A 153 7.66 -14.44 13.49
N LEU A 154 8.91 -14.07 13.17
CA LEU A 154 9.45 -14.18 11.80
C LEU A 154 9.46 -15.63 11.32
N ALA A 155 9.89 -16.58 12.16
CA ALA A 155 9.91 -18.00 11.81
C ALA A 155 8.49 -18.53 11.53
N ALA A 156 7.52 -18.24 12.38
CA ALA A 156 6.13 -18.64 12.18
C ALA A 156 5.52 -18.07 10.89
N SER A 157 5.79 -16.79 10.62
CA SER A 157 5.32 -16.11 9.42
C SER A 157 5.98 -16.64 8.15
N SER A 158 7.28 -16.93 8.20
CA SER A 158 8.04 -17.52 7.10
C SER A 158 7.49 -18.90 6.70
N VAL A 159 7.20 -19.76 7.68
CA VAL A 159 6.59 -21.08 7.40
C VAL A 159 5.25 -20.93 6.66
N ARG A 160 4.40 -20.00 7.08
CA ARG A 160 3.09 -19.78 6.44
C ARG A 160 3.19 -19.36 4.97
N LEU A 161 4.18 -18.55 4.62
CA LEU A 161 4.42 -18.16 3.22
C LEU A 161 5.11 -19.26 2.43
N ALA A 162 6.09 -19.96 3.03
CA ALA A 162 6.79 -21.08 2.40
C ALA A 162 5.84 -22.24 2.07
N ASP A 163 4.84 -22.55 2.93
CA ASP A 163 3.79 -23.53 2.68
C ASP A 163 2.94 -23.22 1.43
N ARG A 164 3.00 -21.96 0.95
CA ARG A 164 2.35 -21.51 -0.28
C ARG A 164 3.31 -21.37 -1.48
N GLY A 165 4.52 -21.91 -1.34
CA GLY A 165 5.52 -21.92 -2.39
C GLY A 165 6.25 -20.60 -2.60
N ILE A 166 6.17 -19.67 -1.65
CA ILE A 166 6.83 -18.37 -1.70
C ILE A 166 8.25 -18.50 -1.13
N ASP A 167 9.24 -17.94 -1.85
CA ASP A 167 10.62 -17.86 -1.35
C ASP A 167 10.72 -16.74 -0.31
N VAL A 168 11.14 -17.08 0.91
CA VAL A 168 11.11 -16.18 2.06
C VAL A 168 12.46 -16.05 2.73
N ALA A 169 12.97 -14.84 2.81
CA ALA A 169 14.05 -14.44 3.70
C ALA A 169 13.49 -13.73 4.94
N THR A 170 14.27 -13.63 6.01
CA THR A 170 13.89 -12.90 7.22
C THR A 170 15.00 -11.96 7.66
N GLU A 171 14.63 -10.77 8.13
CA GLU A 171 15.52 -9.76 8.66
C GLU A 171 14.97 -9.23 9.98
N LEU A 172 15.81 -9.18 11.01
CA LEU A 172 15.45 -8.73 12.36
C LEU A 172 16.38 -7.61 12.79
N ALA A 173 15.83 -6.44 13.04
CA ALA A 173 16.52 -5.31 13.66
C ALA A 173 16.21 -5.29 15.17
N VAL A 174 17.24 -5.30 16.00
CA VAL A 174 17.10 -5.32 17.48
C VAL A 174 17.70 -4.06 18.07
N ASP A 175 16.96 -3.39 18.96
CA ASP A 175 17.39 -2.15 19.62
C ASP A 175 17.73 -1.00 18.64
N GLU A 176 17.17 -1.03 17.43
CA GLU A 176 17.33 0.01 16.41
C GLU A 176 16.06 0.86 16.27
N PRO A 177 16.16 2.16 15.90
CA PRO A 177 14.97 2.95 15.59
C PRO A 177 14.19 2.32 14.43
N PRO A 178 12.91 1.94 14.61
CA PRO A 178 12.18 1.12 13.65
C PRO A 178 12.11 1.71 12.23
N LEU A 179 12.01 3.04 12.12
CA LEU A 179 11.94 3.72 10.83
C LEU A 179 13.28 3.67 10.09
N GLU A 180 14.40 3.95 10.79
CA GLU A 180 15.74 3.91 10.18
C GLU A 180 16.06 2.50 9.72
N ALA A 181 15.83 1.51 10.57
CA ALA A 181 16.04 0.10 10.23
C ALA A 181 15.19 -0.37 9.04
N LEU A 182 13.92 0.10 8.94
CA LEU A 182 13.06 -0.22 7.81
C LEU A 182 13.55 0.42 6.50
N VAL A 183 13.99 1.68 6.54
CA VAL A 183 14.55 2.37 5.37
C VAL A 183 15.82 1.67 4.88
N ASP A 184 16.68 1.24 5.80
CA ASP A 184 17.89 0.49 5.46
C ASP A 184 17.55 -0.88 4.86
N ALA A 185 16.60 -1.60 5.45
CA ALA A 185 16.11 -2.89 4.94
C ALA A 185 15.42 -2.76 3.56
N ALA A 186 14.81 -1.61 3.25
CA ALA A 186 14.16 -1.38 1.95
C ALA A 186 15.16 -1.28 0.80
N VAL A 187 16.45 -1.02 1.09
CA VAL A 187 17.47 -0.95 0.06
C VAL A 187 17.60 -2.28 -0.68
N GLY A 188 17.40 -2.23 -1.98
CA GLY A 188 17.50 -3.40 -2.85
C GLY A 188 16.21 -4.22 -2.93
N HIS A 189 15.10 -3.75 -2.40
CA HIS A 189 13.76 -4.25 -2.65
C HIS A 189 13.03 -3.33 -3.65
N ASP A 190 12.09 -3.89 -4.39
CA ASP A 190 11.39 -3.19 -5.47
C ASP A 190 10.07 -2.57 -5.00
N ALA A 191 9.52 -3.09 -3.90
CA ALA A 191 8.31 -2.57 -3.24
C ALA A 191 8.29 -2.94 -1.75
N VAL A 192 7.50 -2.22 -0.97
CA VAL A 192 7.32 -2.43 0.46
C VAL A 192 5.86 -2.73 0.77
N VAL A 193 5.61 -3.73 1.63
CA VAL A 193 4.30 -3.95 2.27
C VAL A 193 4.43 -3.73 3.76
N MET A 194 3.47 -3.04 4.35
CA MET A 194 3.44 -2.77 5.78
C MET A 194 2.02 -2.68 6.31
N GLY A 195 1.84 -2.78 7.62
CA GLY A 195 0.54 -2.55 8.24
C GLY A 195 0.20 -1.07 8.41
N GLU A 196 -1.08 -0.76 8.38
CA GLU A 196 -1.62 0.53 8.80
C GLU A 196 -1.20 0.85 10.24
N ARG A 197 -1.02 2.14 10.57
CA ARG A 197 -0.50 2.62 11.87
C ARG A 197 0.95 2.27 12.18
N ALA A 198 1.73 1.75 11.23
CA ALA A 198 3.17 1.78 11.41
C ALA A 198 3.60 3.25 11.54
N PRO A 199 4.13 3.67 12.70
CA PRO A 199 4.38 5.08 12.96
C PRO A 199 5.35 5.65 11.93
N SER A 200 5.06 6.81 11.42
CA SER A 200 5.87 7.66 10.54
C SER A 200 5.93 7.34 9.04
N LEU A 201 5.65 6.11 8.57
CA LEU A 201 5.72 5.85 7.13
C LEU A 201 4.49 6.34 6.35
N LEU A 202 3.31 6.40 6.97
CA LEU A 202 2.17 7.07 6.35
C LEU A 202 2.44 8.57 6.15
N THR A 203 3.15 9.20 7.07
CA THR A 203 3.62 10.59 6.92
C THR A 203 4.67 10.72 5.81
N LEU A 204 5.55 9.72 5.64
CA LEU A 204 6.50 9.64 4.52
C LEU A 204 5.80 9.49 3.17
N VAL A 205 4.72 8.73 3.13
CA VAL A 205 3.99 8.41 1.89
C VAL A 205 2.98 9.50 1.53
N PHE A 206 2.38 10.16 2.54
CA PHE A 206 1.35 11.20 2.35
C PHE A 206 1.77 12.60 2.82
N GLY A 207 3.01 12.79 3.31
CA GLY A 207 3.56 14.05 3.79
C GLY A 207 4.02 15.02 2.70
N GLU A 208 4.56 16.18 3.10
CA GLU A 208 4.98 17.25 2.20
C GLU A 208 6.18 16.85 1.31
N ASP A 209 6.46 17.63 0.26
CA ASP A 209 7.30 17.30 -0.91
C ASP A 209 8.65 16.59 -0.66
N ALA A 210 9.33 16.85 0.46
CA ALA A 210 10.62 16.22 0.77
C ALA A 210 10.48 14.75 1.22
N GLU A 211 9.35 14.43 1.84
CA GLU A 211 9.01 13.09 2.31
C GLU A 211 8.51 12.22 1.15
N ARG A 212 7.82 12.82 0.16
CA ARG A 212 7.45 12.14 -1.10
C ARG A 212 8.68 11.73 -1.91
N VAL A 213 9.71 12.56 -2.00
CA VAL A 213 10.95 12.23 -2.73
C VAL A 213 11.66 11.03 -2.10
N ALA A 214 11.65 10.92 -0.76
CA ALA A 214 12.22 9.76 -0.08
C ALA A 214 11.38 8.49 -0.33
N ALA A 215 10.05 8.60 -0.36
CA ALA A 215 9.15 7.50 -0.67
C ALA A 215 9.25 7.06 -2.15
N GLU A 216 9.36 8.00 -3.09
CA GLU A 216 9.57 7.70 -4.52
C GLU A 216 10.87 6.94 -4.79
N SER A 217 11.87 7.06 -3.92
CA SER A 217 13.14 6.32 -4.06
C SER A 217 13.07 4.85 -3.64
N VAL A 218 12.06 4.46 -2.89
CA VAL A 218 11.87 3.10 -2.33
C VAL A 218 10.95 2.22 -3.20
N GLY A 219 10.30 2.78 -4.22
CA GLY A 219 9.29 2.10 -5.04
C GLY A 219 7.88 2.19 -4.41
N PRO A 220 6.90 1.44 -4.93
CA PRO A 220 5.54 1.48 -4.41
C PRO A 220 5.44 0.88 -3.01
N VAL A 221 4.54 1.48 -2.21
CA VAL A 221 4.27 1.03 -0.84
C VAL A 221 2.83 0.57 -0.74
N LEU A 222 2.62 -0.65 -0.25
CA LEU A 222 1.30 -1.19 0.03
C LEU A 222 1.07 -1.15 1.54
N VAL A 223 0.01 -0.48 1.96
CA VAL A 223 -0.37 -0.34 3.37
C VAL A 223 -1.59 -1.19 3.63
N VAL A 224 -1.42 -2.30 4.34
CA VAL A 224 -2.50 -3.21 4.73
C VAL A 224 -3.31 -2.58 5.85
N ARG A 225 -4.63 -2.48 5.67
CA ARG A 225 -5.54 -1.84 6.61
C ARG A 225 -5.92 -2.76 7.77
N ASN A 226 -6.19 -2.15 8.91
CA ASN A 226 -6.94 -2.84 9.97
C ASN A 226 -8.36 -3.15 9.48
N GLY A 227 -8.88 -4.33 9.76
CA GLY A 227 -10.28 -4.66 9.48
C GLY A 227 -11.21 -3.90 10.44
N GLU A 228 -12.43 -3.57 10.00
CA GLU A 228 -13.45 -2.95 10.86
C GLU A 228 -13.79 -3.79 12.12
N ASP A 229 -13.46 -5.08 12.11
CA ASP A 229 -13.69 -6.00 13.24
C ASP A 229 -12.69 -5.80 14.40
N ASP A 230 -11.53 -5.18 14.19
CA ASP A 230 -10.51 -4.96 15.23
C ASP A 230 -10.75 -3.66 16.05
N GLU A 231 -11.52 -2.70 15.55
CA GLU A 231 -11.86 -1.49 16.30
C GLU A 231 -12.78 -1.76 17.53
N SER A 232 -13.51 -2.88 17.53
CA SER A 232 -14.42 -3.23 18.62
C SER A 232 -13.72 -3.88 19.82
N ALA A 233 -12.48 -4.32 19.69
CA ALA A 233 -11.74 -5.04 20.73
C ALA A 233 -10.89 -4.13 21.65
N ASN A 234 -10.74 -2.85 21.34
CA ASN A 234 -9.82 -1.96 22.07
C ASN A 234 -10.55 -0.84 22.86
N VAL A 235 -11.83 -1.05 23.19
CA VAL A 235 -12.60 -0.16 24.09
C VAL A 235 -13.00 -0.96 25.35
N ASP A 236 -12.07 -1.11 26.27
CA ASP A 236 -12.33 -1.37 27.69
C ASP A 236 -11.19 -0.78 28.55
#